data_dd09a8fb04dd4072cfbb8bdb941b364a
#
_entry.id   dd09a8fb04dd4072cfbb8bdb941b364a
#
_cell.length_a   1.000
_cell.length_b   1.000
_cell.length_c   1.000
_cell.angle_alpha   90.00
_cell.angle_beta   90.00
_cell.angle_gamma   90.00
#
_symmetry.space_group_name_H-M   'P 1'
#
loop_
_entity.id
_entity.type
_entity.pdbx_description
1 polymer ?
#
loop_
_entity_poly.entity_id
_entity_poly.type
_entity_poly.pdbx_seq_one_letter_code
_entity_poly.pdbx_strand_id
1 'polypeptide(L)'
;DTRTLDLYNNHTKERLTITFKKNGRYIPSALAELNRFLRDWRRNESITMDPRLFDTVWELHQRSGSRQPIHVVCGYRSLATNNLLRSRSSAVAKHSQHTLGKAMDLNIPDVSVDKLRAIGVQMQNGGVGWYPSANSPFVHIDVGNVRAWPRLSRTQLVSLFPDGKTAHIPADGKPLPGY
;
A
#
# COMPACT_ATOMS: atom_id res chain seq x y z
N ASP A 1 19.07 -4.55 -11.78
CA ASP A 1 17.73 -4.22 -11.39
C ASP A 1 17.68 -2.80 -10.81
N THR A 2 17.03 -1.91 -11.53
CA THR A 2 16.88 -0.49 -11.16
C THR A 2 15.42 -0.20 -10.91
N ARG A 3 15.11 0.35 -9.73
CA ARG A 3 13.72 0.65 -9.34
C ARG A 3 13.56 2.12 -9.02
N THR A 4 12.62 2.75 -9.70
CA THR A 4 12.30 4.17 -9.57
C THR A 4 10.83 4.34 -9.20
N LEU A 5 10.55 5.20 -8.23
CA LEU A 5 9.19 5.59 -7.87
C LEU A 5 8.94 7.03 -8.29
N ASP A 6 7.74 7.28 -8.80
CA ASP A 6 7.23 8.61 -9.12
C ASP A 6 5.97 8.82 -8.28
N LEU A 7 6.08 9.66 -7.25
CA LEU A 7 5.07 9.85 -6.22
C LEU A 7 4.57 11.30 -6.23
N TYR A 8 3.27 11.47 -6.00
CA TYR A 8 2.66 12.76 -5.76
C TYR A 8 1.86 12.70 -4.46
N ASN A 9 2.12 13.61 -3.52
CA ASN A 9 1.40 13.64 -2.25
C ASN A 9 0.16 14.53 -2.36
N ASN A 10 -1.01 13.95 -2.13
CA ASN A 10 -2.29 14.67 -2.25
C ASN A 10 -2.46 15.79 -1.22
N HIS A 11 -1.80 15.71 -0.06
CA HIS A 11 -1.92 16.70 1.00
C HIS A 11 -0.89 17.81 0.89
N THR A 12 0.37 17.46 0.73
CA THR A 12 1.46 18.46 0.66
C THR A 12 1.63 19.05 -0.73
N LYS A 13 1.06 18.40 -1.76
CA LYS A 13 1.22 18.74 -3.18
C LYS A 13 2.66 18.60 -3.67
N GLU A 14 3.51 17.91 -2.93
CA GLU A 14 4.88 17.61 -3.32
C GLU A 14 4.91 16.46 -4.32
N ARG A 15 5.90 16.48 -5.20
CA ARG A 15 6.20 15.40 -6.13
C ARG A 15 7.64 14.95 -5.96
N LEU A 16 7.85 13.62 -6.01
CA LEU A 16 9.18 13.03 -5.91
C LEU A 16 9.31 11.92 -6.93
N THR A 17 10.31 12.04 -7.82
CA THR A 17 10.72 10.96 -8.70
C THR A 17 12.11 10.54 -8.26
N ILE A 18 12.27 9.30 -7.81
CA ILE A 18 13.51 8.87 -7.18
C ILE A 18 13.82 7.41 -7.47
N THR A 19 15.06 7.12 -7.82
CA THR A 19 15.59 5.76 -7.91
C THR A 19 16.05 5.34 -6.52
N PHE A 20 15.40 4.32 -5.96
CA PHE A 20 15.68 3.88 -4.60
C PHE A 20 16.46 2.56 -4.54
N LYS A 21 16.57 1.86 -5.67
CA LYS A 21 17.25 0.58 -5.75
C LYS A 21 18.01 0.48 -7.07
N LYS A 22 19.24 0.04 -7.00
CA LYS A 22 20.10 -0.11 -8.18
C LYS A 22 21.01 -1.30 -8.00
N ASN A 23 21.12 -2.14 -9.04
CA ASN A 23 21.89 -3.39 -8.98
C ASN A 23 21.48 -4.28 -7.78
N GLY A 24 20.17 -4.32 -7.47
CA GLY A 24 19.64 -5.11 -6.38
C GLY A 24 19.91 -4.54 -4.98
N ARG A 25 20.44 -3.33 -4.87
CA ARG A 25 20.77 -2.70 -3.57
C ARG A 25 19.99 -1.42 -3.37
N TYR A 26 19.51 -1.23 -2.15
CA TYR A 26 18.87 0.03 -1.75
C TYR A 26 19.90 1.16 -1.71
N ILE A 27 19.45 2.36 -2.09
CA ILE A 27 20.26 3.58 -2.06
C ILE A 27 19.89 4.35 -0.79
N PRO A 28 20.75 4.39 0.24
CA PRO A 28 20.40 5.00 1.54
C PRO A 28 19.91 6.44 1.45
N SER A 29 20.51 7.28 0.62
CA SER A 29 20.08 8.66 0.44
C SER A 29 18.66 8.76 -0.15
N ALA A 30 18.31 7.83 -1.05
CA ALA A 30 16.99 7.79 -1.64
C ALA A 30 15.94 7.33 -0.61
N LEU A 31 16.29 6.34 0.22
CA LEU A 31 15.41 5.91 1.30
C LEU A 31 15.13 7.05 2.28
N ALA A 32 16.15 7.85 2.60
CA ALA A 32 15.99 9.02 3.47
C ALA A 32 15.02 10.04 2.88
N GLU A 33 15.13 10.32 1.58
CA GLU A 33 14.21 11.23 0.89
C GLU A 33 12.78 10.68 0.86
N LEU A 34 12.61 9.38 0.64
CA LEU A 34 11.29 8.73 0.69
C LEU A 34 10.70 8.80 2.08
N ASN A 35 11.50 8.56 3.13
CA ASN A 35 11.04 8.66 4.50
C ASN A 35 10.49 10.06 4.80
N ARG A 36 11.19 11.10 4.35
CA ARG A 36 10.74 12.48 4.52
C ARG A 36 9.50 12.78 3.68
N PHE A 37 9.46 12.34 2.43
CA PHE A 37 8.31 12.55 1.54
C PHE A 37 7.03 11.95 2.13
N LEU A 38 7.14 10.78 2.77
CA LEU A 38 6.03 10.02 3.32
C LEU A 38 5.77 10.33 4.80
N ARG A 39 6.32 11.43 5.31
CA ARG A 39 6.14 11.86 6.70
C ARG A 39 4.67 12.06 7.05
N ASP A 40 4.38 12.03 8.35
CA ASP A 40 3.11 12.50 8.88
C ASP A 40 3.04 14.02 8.67
N TRP A 41 2.33 14.45 7.63
CA TRP A 41 2.29 15.86 7.23
C TRP A 41 1.59 16.74 8.27
N ARG A 42 0.71 16.17 9.10
CA ARG A 42 -0.01 16.92 10.12
C ARG A 42 0.92 17.40 11.23
N ARG A 43 1.96 16.64 11.52
CA ARG A 43 2.91 16.90 12.59
C ARG A 43 4.32 17.16 12.08
N ASN A 44 4.54 17.04 10.78
CA ASN A 44 5.84 17.14 10.14
C ASN A 44 6.86 16.17 10.77
N GLU A 45 6.42 14.95 11.07
CA GLU A 45 7.23 13.91 11.67
C GLU A 45 7.51 12.80 10.66
N SER A 46 8.77 12.35 10.63
CA SER A 46 9.22 11.23 9.79
C SER A 46 9.57 10.02 10.65
N ILE A 47 9.58 8.86 10.01
CA ILE A 47 10.08 7.61 10.59
C ILE A 47 10.93 6.92 9.53
N THR A 48 11.79 6.00 9.95
CA THR A 48 12.45 5.09 9.01
C THR A 48 11.41 4.09 8.50
N MET A 49 11.01 4.26 7.24
CA MET A 49 10.05 3.37 6.60
C MET A 49 10.70 2.03 6.26
N ASP A 50 9.91 0.98 6.25
CA ASP A 50 10.38 -0.35 5.82
C ASP A 50 10.63 -0.33 4.31
N PRO A 51 11.87 -0.57 3.85
CA PRO A 51 12.17 -0.49 2.40
C PRO A 51 11.40 -1.51 1.55
N ARG A 52 10.95 -2.62 2.14
CA ARG A 52 10.13 -3.62 1.41
C ARG A 52 8.81 -3.02 0.93
N LEU A 53 8.31 -2.00 1.63
CA LEU A 53 7.12 -1.28 1.18
C LEU A 53 7.36 -0.62 -0.18
N PHE A 54 8.51 -0.03 -0.38
CA PHE A 54 8.86 0.62 -1.66
C PHE A 54 8.95 -0.40 -2.80
N ASP A 55 9.50 -1.58 -2.53
CA ASP A 55 9.53 -2.69 -3.51
C ASP A 55 8.10 -3.12 -3.87
N THR A 56 7.24 -3.26 -2.89
CA THR A 56 5.85 -3.68 -3.09
C THR A 56 5.07 -2.65 -3.90
N VAL A 57 5.20 -1.37 -3.56
CA VAL A 57 4.53 -0.28 -4.29
C VAL A 57 5.07 -0.18 -5.72
N TRP A 58 6.37 -0.34 -5.90
CA TRP A 58 6.98 -0.37 -7.22
C TRP A 58 6.42 -1.50 -8.07
N GLU A 59 6.34 -2.71 -7.53
CA GLU A 59 5.80 -3.86 -8.26
C GLU A 59 4.33 -3.67 -8.61
N LEU A 60 3.53 -3.14 -7.68
CA LEU A 60 2.13 -2.80 -7.94
C LEU A 60 2.01 -1.85 -9.12
N HIS A 61 2.80 -0.80 -9.15
CA HIS A 61 2.83 0.19 -10.23
C HIS A 61 3.23 -0.45 -11.56
N GLN A 62 4.28 -1.26 -11.57
CA GLN A 62 4.73 -1.95 -12.78
C GLN A 62 3.64 -2.88 -13.33
N ARG A 63 3.04 -3.69 -12.48
CA ARG A 63 1.98 -4.63 -12.89
C ARG A 63 0.71 -3.91 -13.37
N SER A 64 0.47 -2.71 -12.88
CA SER A 64 -0.70 -1.91 -13.33
C SER A 64 -0.58 -1.45 -14.77
N GLY A 65 0.63 -1.37 -15.31
CA GLY A 65 0.92 -0.85 -16.64
C GLY A 65 0.82 0.66 -16.78
N SER A 66 0.53 1.38 -15.69
CA SER A 66 0.42 2.84 -15.72
C SER A 66 1.78 3.51 -15.80
N ARG A 67 1.81 4.68 -16.46
CA ARG A 67 2.96 5.59 -16.45
C ARG A 67 2.67 6.87 -15.67
N GLN A 68 1.48 6.96 -15.07
CA GLN A 68 1.11 8.11 -14.26
C GLN A 68 1.79 8.02 -12.88
N PRO A 69 2.03 9.16 -12.21
CA PRO A 69 2.52 9.15 -10.85
C PRO A 69 1.57 8.40 -9.91
N ILE A 70 2.14 7.79 -8.88
CA ILE A 70 1.36 7.21 -7.79
C ILE A 70 0.94 8.36 -6.87
N HIS A 71 -0.35 8.50 -6.64
CA HIS A 71 -0.89 9.51 -5.74
C HIS A 71 -0.95 8.95 -4.33
N VAL A 72 -0.16 9.53 -3.44
CA VAL A 72 -0.08 9.10 -2.03
C VAL A 72 -1.17 9.83 -1.23
N VAL A 73 -2.04 9.05 -0.61
CA VAL A 73 -3.09 9.56 0.28
C VAL A 73 -2.59 9.59 1.72
N CYS A 74 -1.84 8.56 2.15
CA CYS A 74 -1.26 8.48 3.48
C CYS A 74 -0.01 7.61 3.46
N GLY A 75 1.08 8.12 4.05
CA GLY A 75 2.29 7.35 4.31
C GLY A 75 2.42 7.02 5.80
N TYR A 76 3.45 7.57 6.46
CA TYR A 76 3.60 7.44 7.90
C TYR A 76 2.53 8.24 8.64
N ARG A 77 2.05 7.66 9.73
CA ARG A 77 1.10 8.28 10.63
C ARG A 77 1.60 8.05 12.06
N SER A 78 1.89 9.15 12.79
CA SER A 78 2.34 9.06 14.17
C SER A 78 1.25 8.47 15.05
N LEU A 79 1.63 7.96 16.24
CA LEU A 79 0.65 7.46 17.20
C LEU A 79 -0.34 8.55 17.60
N ALA A 80 0.13 9.79 17.78
CA ALA A 80 -0.75 10.92 18.12
C ALA A 80 -1.80 11.17 17.03
N THR A 81 -1.39 11.21 15.77
CA THR A 81 -2.32 11.38 14.65
C THR A 81 -3.27 10.19 14.54
N ASN A 82 -2.75 8.96 14.69
CA ASN A 82 -3.58 7.76 14.62
C ASN A 82 -4.65 7.75 15.72
N ASN A 83 -4.30 8.13 16.94
CA ASN A 83 -5.25 8.22 18.05
C ASN A 83 -6.30 9.29 17.80
N LEU A 84 -5.92 10.44 17.24
CA LEU A 84 -6.84 11.50 16.86
C LEU A 84 -7.85 11.00 15.82
N LEU A 85 -7.39 10.30 14.78
CA LEU A 85 -8.25 9.76 13.74
C LEU A 85 -9.17 8.67 14.28
N ARG A 86 -8.69 7.82 15.19
CA ARG A 86 -9.51 6.79 15.85
C ARG A 86 -10.64 7.40 16.68
N SER A 87 -10.42 8.54 17.31
CA SER A 87 -11.46 9.23 18.06
C SER A 87 -12.60 9.74 17.16
N ARG A 88 -12.37 9.84 15.87
CA ARG A 88 -13.32 10.35 14.86
C ARG A 88 -13.88 9.27 13.93
N SER A 89 -13.27 8.08 13.90
CA SER A 89 -13.67 7.02 12.98
C SER A 89 -13.31 5.64 13.50
N SER A 90 -14.29 4.74 13.52
CA SER A 90 -14.08 3.33 13.87
C SER A 90 -13.31 2.56 12.77
N ALA A 91 -13.17 3.13 11.56
CA ALA A 91 -12.44 2.51 10.47
C ALA A 91 -10.92 2.53 10.68
N VAL A 92 -10.42 3.34 11.63
CA VAL A 92 -8.99 3.46 11.90
C VAL A 92 -8.56 2.42 12.92
N ALA A 93 -7.58 1.57 12.55
CA ALA A 93 -7.08 0.50 13.41
C ALA A 93 -6.22 1.04 14.56
N LYS A 94 -6.29 0.39 15.72
CA LYS A 94 -5.47 0.73 16.89
C LYS A 94 -3.98 0.49 16.63
N HIS A 95 -3.64 -0.62 15.98
CA HIS A 95 -2.27 -1.01 15.62
C HIS A 95 -2.09 -0.94 14.12
N SER A 96 -2.19 0.27 13.56
CA SER A 96 -2.08 0.49 12.14
C SER A 96 -0.64 0.28 11.65
N GLN A 97 -0.49 -0.37 10.50
CA GLN A 97 0.81 -0.48 9.83
C GLN A 97 1.38 0.89 9.43
N HIS A 98 0.53 1.91 9.28
CA HIS A 98 0.97 3.29 9.04
C HIS A 98 1.83 3.83 10.19
N THR A 99 1.54 3.46 11.42
CA THR A 99 2.33 3.90 12.59
C THR A 99 3.68 3.22 12.69
N LEU A 100 3.87 2.10 11.97
CA LEU A 100 5.11 1.35 11.94
C LEU A 100 5.99 1.70 10.73
N GLY A 101 5.53 2.61 9.86
CA GLY A 101 6.23 2.91 8.61
C GLY A 101 6.20 1.76 7.60
N LYS A 102 5.13 0.96 7.61
CA LYS A 102 5.00 -0.24 6.77
C LYS A 102 3.83 -0.19 5.81
N ALA A 103 3.15 0.95 5.69
CA ALA A 103 1.94 1.07 4.89
C ALA A 103 1.92 2.35 4.06
N MET A 104 1.18 2.27 2.96
CA MET A 104 0.87 3.41 2.10
C MET A 104 -0.55 3.26 1.59
N ASP A 105 -1.34 4.31 1.71
CA ASP A 105 -2.62 4.45 1.02
C ASP A 105 -2.38 5.22 -0.27
N LEU A 106 -2.86 4.69 -1.38
CA LEU A 106 -2.53 5.23 -2.69
C LEU A 106 -3.64 5.02 -3.72
N ASN A 107 -3.58 5.83 -4.77
CA ASN A 107 -4.27 5.55 -6.02
C ASN A 107 -3.37 5.91 -7.20
N ILE A 108 -3.74 5.45 -8.37
CA ILE A 108 -3.08 5.81 -9.63
C ILE A 108 -4.19 6.33 -10.54
N PRO A 109 -4.09 7.57 -11.08
CA PRO A 109 -5.21 8.24 -11.71
C PRO A 109 -5.90 7.48 -12.84
N ASP A 110 -5.14 6.70 -13.60
CA ASP A 110 -5.64 5.95 -14.75
C ASP A 110 -5.87 4.46 -14.47
N VAL A 111 -5.82 4.04 -13.21
CA VAL A 111 -6.05 2.64 -12.80
C VAL A 111 -7.15 2.60 -11.74
N SER A 112 -8.17 1.75 -11.97
CA SER A 112 -9.24 1.60 -10.99
C SER A 112 -8.72 0.98 -9.69
N VAL A 113 -9.34 1.36 -8.56
CA VAL A 113 -8.99 0.76 -7.27
C VAL A 113 -9.34 -0.73 -7.22
N ASP A 114 -10.28 -1.17 -8.03
CA ASP A 114 -10.60 -2.60 -8.18
C ASP A 114 -9.44 -3.37 -8.79
N LYS A 115 -8.81 -2.81 -9.84
CA LYS A 115 -7.64 -3.40 -10.48
C LYS A 115 -6.44 -3.38 -9.52
N LEU A 116 -6.22 -2.27 -8.83
CA LEU A 116 -5.13 -2.17 -7.85
C LEU A 116 -5.29 -3.20 -6.73
N ARG A 117 -6.52 -3.40 -6.23
CA ARG A 117 -6.81 -4.42 -5.23
C ARG A 117 -6.48 -5.81 -5.75
N ALA A 118 -6.93 -6.15 -6.95
CA ALA A 118 -6.68 -7.47 -7.54
C ALA A 118 -5.18 -7.76 -7.68
N ILE A 119 -4.42 -6.79 -8.19
CA ILE A 119 -2.96 -6.92 -8.33
C ILE A 119 -2.31 -7.09 -6.95
N GLY A 120 -2.67 -6.25 -5.98
CA GLY A 120 -2.11 -6.30 -4.64
C GLY A 120 -2.37 -7.62 -3.94
N VAL A 121 -3.58 -8.15 -4.06
CA VAL A 121 -3.96 -9.46 -3.51
C VAL A 121 -3.13 -10.57 -4.17
N GLN A 122 -2.98 -10.51 -5.50
CA GLN A 122 -2.24 -11.53 -6.26
C GLN A 122 -0.75 -11.54 -5.91
N MET A 123 -0.17 -10.41 -5.56
CA MET A 123 1.24 -10.30 -5.17
C MET A 123 1.56 -11.00 -3.86
N GLN A 124 0.62 -11.06 -2.93
CA GLN A 124 0.77 -11.71 -1.62
C GLN A 124 1.98 -11.20 -0.82
N ASN A 125 2.23 -9.89 -0.85
CA ASN A 125 3.34 -9.27 -0.14
C ASN A 125 2.93 -8.69 1.23
N GLY A 126 1.64 -8.70 1.55
CA GLY A 126 1.13 -8.15 2.81
C GLY A 126 -0.36 -7.85 2.75
N GLY A 127 -0.79 -6.86 3.50
CA GLY A 127 -2.19 -6.45 3.58
C GLY A 127 -2.64 -5.60 2.39
N VAL A 128 -3.88 -5.80 1.98
CA VAL A 128 -4.56 -5.01 0.95
C VAL A 128 -5.91 -4.57 1.46
N GLY A 129 -6.09 -3.26 1.63
CA GLY A 129 -7.37 -2.66 1.97
C GLY A 129 -7.98 -1.99 0.74
N TRP A 130 -9.30 -2.05 0.62
CA TRP A 130 -10.03 -1.52 -0.52
C TRP A 130 -11.06 -0.50 -0.08
N TYR A 131 -10.93 0.74 -0.55
CA TYR A 131 -11.74 1.88 -0.12
C TYR A 131 -12.34 2.59 -1.33
N PRO A 132 -13.32 1.94 -2.01
CA PRO A 132 -13.89 2.48 -3.25
C PRO A 132 -14.88 3.62 -3.01
N SER A 133 -15.39 3.75 -1.78
CA SER A 133 -16.42 4.74 -1.43
C SER A 133 -15.87 5.99 -0.77
N ALA A 134 -14.53 6.10 -0.61
CA ALA A 134 -13.90 7.31 -0.10
C ALA A 134 -14.09 8.46 -1.09
N ASN A 135 -14.03 9.72 -0.62
CA ASN A 135 -14.13 10.89 -1.51
C ASN A 135 -13.08 10.84 -2.62
N SER A 136 -11.89 10.38 -2.29
CA SER A 136 -10.85 10.04 -3.25
C SER A 136 -10.56 8.57 -3.07
N PRO A 137 -11.13 7.68 -3.90
CA PRO A 137 -10.96 6.23 -3.73
C PRO A 137 -9.49 5.83 -3.73
N PHE A 138 -9.13 4.88 -2.86
CA PHE A 138 -7.75 4.42 -2.73
C PHE A 138 -7.69 2.96 -2.29
N VAL A 139 -6.48 2.39 -2.39
CA VAL A 139 -6.15 1.10 -1.77
C VAL A 139 -5.10 1.33 -0.69
N HIS A 140 -5.19 0.53 0.37
CA HIS A 140 -4.15 0.42 1.38
C HIS A 140 -3.24 -0.75 1.03
N ILE A 141 -1.94 -0.52 1.04
CA ILE A 141 -0.91 -1.54 0.79
C ILE A 141 0.05 -1.53 1.98
N ASP A 142 0.32 -2.71 2.55
CA ASP A 142 1.32 -2.83 3.60
C ASP A 142 2.16 -4.09 3.45
N VAL A 143 3.23 -4.20 4.24
CA VAL A 143 4.13 -5.35 4.24
C VAL A 143 4.01 -6.17 5.54
N GLY A 144 2.86 -6.11 6.19
CA GLY A 144 2.51 -6.99 7.29
C GLY A 144 2.03 -8.35 6.80
N ASN A 145 1.18 -9.00 7.58
CA ASN A 145 0.65 -10.32 7.21
C ASN A 145 -0.20 -10.24 5.94
N VAL A 146 -0.14 -11.29 5.13
CA VAL A 146 -0.97 -11.42 3.92
C VAL A 146 -2.43 -11.53 4.33
N ARG A 147 -3.23 -10.54 3.92
CA ARG A 147 -4.65 -10.44 4.23
C ARG A 147 -5.31 -9.38 3.35
N ALA A 148 -6.63 -9.39 3.30
CA ALA A 148 -7.39 -8.37 2.56
C ALA A 148 -8.64 -7.97 3.37
N TRP A 149 -9.03 -6.72 3.26
CA TRP A 149 -10.30 -6.24 3.83
C TRP A 149 -10.99 -5.28 2.85
N PRO A 150 -12.27 -5.56 2.53
CA PRO A 150 -12.96 -6.81 2.88
C PRO A 150 -12.29 -8.01 2.20
N ARG A 151 -12.53 -9.22 2.75
CA ARG A 151 -12.08 -10.44 2.07
C ARG A 151 -12.76 -10.56 0.72
N LEU A 152 -12.04 -11.09 -0.27
CA LEU A 152 -12.59 -11.35 -1.59
C LEU A 152 -13.52 -12.56 -1.53
N SER A 153 -14.49 -12.61 -2.45
CA SER A 153 -15.34 -13.79 -2.61
C SER A 153 -14.50 -14.98 -3.08
N ARG A 154 -15.01 -16.19 -2.87
CA ARG A 154 -14.37 -17.41 -3.38
C ARG A 154 -14.17 -17.34 -4.89
N THR A 155 -15.17 -16.89 -5.62
CA THR A 155 -15.12 -16.75 -7.08
C THR A 155 -13.98 -15.81 -7.50
N GLN A 156 -13.84 -14.68 -6.83
CA GLN A 156 -12.76 -13.73 -7.10
C GLN A 156 -11.38 -14.34 -6.82
N LEU A 157 -11.22 -15.02 -5.67
CA LEU A 157 -9.93 -15.64 -5.33
C LEU A 157 -9.58 -16.78 -6.29
N VAL A 158 -10.53 -17.61 -6.69
CA VAL A 158 -10.28 -18.69 -7.67
C VAL A 158 -9.82 -18.10 -9.00
N SER A 159 -10.40 -16.97 -9.41
CA SER A 159 -9.98 -16.28 -10.64
C SER A 159 -8.53 -15.79 -10.56
N LEU A 160 -8.11 -15.25 -9.42
CA LEU A 160 -6.75 -14.75 -9.22
C LEU A 160 -5.74 -15.89 -8.96
N PHE A 161 -6.18 -16.97 -8.34
CA PHE A 161 -5.34 -18.11 -7.96
C PHE A 161 -6.00 -19.40 -8.45
N PRO A 162 -5.91 -19.71 -9.78
CA PRO A 162 -6.55 -20.91 -10.33
C PRO A 162 -6.08 -22.23 -9.71
N ASP A 163 -4.83 -22.26 -9.22
CA ASP A 163 -4.26 -23.43 -8.52
C ASP A 163 -4.66 -23.48 -7.04
N GLY A 164 -5.36 -22.48 -6.53
CA GLY A 164 -5.76 -22.38 -5.13
C GLY A 164 -4.62 -22.08 -4.17
N LYS A 165 -3.41 -21.81 -4.66
CA LYS A 165 -2.22 -21.57 -3.83
C LYS A 165 -2.17 -20.12 -3.36
N THR A 166 -2.88 -19.82 -2.29
CA THR A 166 -2.90 -18.49 -1.68
C THR A 166 -3.07 -18.59 -0.17
N ALA A 167 -2.44 -17.66 0.54
CA ALA A 167 -2.65 -17.45 1.97
C ALA A 167 -3.93 -16.64 2.24
N HIS A 168 -4.55 -16.06 1.22
CA HIS A 168 -5.80 -15.34 1.38
C HIS A 168 -6.96 -16.31 1.66
N ILE A 169 -7.83 -15.89 2.58
CA ILE A 169 -9.03 -16.65 2.96
C ILE A 169 -10.23 -15.96 2.32
N PRO A 170 -11.11 -16.70 1.60
CA PRO A 170 -12.32 -16.13 1.03
C PRO A 170 -13.28 -15.58 2.08
N ALA A 171 -14.23 -14.76 1.64
CA ALA A 171 -15.25 -14.17 2.52
C ALA A 171 -16.07 -15.22 3.28
N ASP A 172 -16.22 -16.44 2.76
CA ASP A 172 -16.93 -17.54 3.45
C ASP A 172 -16.10 -18.17 4.59
N GLY A 173 -14.87 -17.76 4.79
CA GLY A 173 -13.98 -18.25 5.85
C GLY A 173 -13.32 -19.60 5.59
N LYS A 174 -13.54 -20.20 4.42
CA LYS A 174 -12.98 -21.52 4.08
C LYS A 174 -11.80 -21.36 3.12
N PRO A 175 -10.58 -21.76 3.52
CA PRO A 175 -9.42 -21.67 2.62
C PRO A 175 -9.64 -22.40 1.29
N LEU A 176 -8.94 -21.95 0.24
CA LEU A 176 -8.91 -22.65 -1.05
C LEU A 176 -8.13 -23.96 -0.91
N PRO A 177 -8.35 -24.93 -1.81
CA PRO A 177 -7.69 -26.26 -1.70
C PRO A 177 -6.16 -26.22 -1.65
N GLY A 178 -5.54 -25.20 -2.23
CA GLY A 178 -4.08 -25.04 -2.24
C GLY A 178 -3.49 -24.23 -1.09
N TYR A 179 -4.32 -23.84 -0.15
CA TYR A 179 -3.94 -23.01 1.02
C TYR A 179 -2.76 -23.58 1.80
#